data_1615d6e0690b85fc39c8c77297b08d52
#
_entry.id   1615d6e0690b85fc39c8c77297b08d52
#
_cell.length_a   1.000
_cell.length_b   1.000
_cell.length_c   1.000
_cell.angle_alpha   90.00
_cell.angle_beta   90.00
_cell.angle_gamma   90.00
#
_symmetry.space_group_name_H-M   'P 1'
#
loop_
_entity.id
_entity.type
_entity.pdbx_description
1 polymer ?
#
loop_
_entity_poly.entity_id
_entity_poly.type
_entity_poly.pdbx_seq_one_letter_code
_entity_poly.pdbx_strand_id
1 'polypeptide(L)'
;SSLNLKSLDDLEAYVKAGNPVSVAVNGASGSEAFLAAALFGSMGAGDQLKLTPYQSAAEAAQAVAKGETNFAVSHQSQILETYQQGGVDVVCAFDDKAIENGPFAGVEGVGAKGYPYFRNRCFVMARKGTDAAKVAELKELYDKILADQEMVEWLNDTMLLEVDTMTEDDVKAHIENVKSIVEQYKDIVAG
;
A
#
# COMPACT_ATOMS: atom_id res chain seq x y z
N SER A 1 13.44 -9.06 -11.94
CA SER A 1 13.01 -7.80 -12.58
C SER A 1 14.05 -7.30 -13.58
N SER A 2 13.61 -6.90 -14.77
CA SER A 2 14.52 -6.41 -15.84
C SER A 2 15.12 -5.02 -15.53
N LEU A 3 14.49 -4.25 -14.65
CA LEU A 3 14.93 -2.89 -14.31
C LEU A 3 16.05 -2.87 -13.28
N ASN A 4 16.23 -3.94 -12.50
CA ASN A 4 17.27 -4.07 -11.46
C ASN A 4 17.29 -2.91 -10.45
N LEU A 5 16.11 -2.37 -10.09
CA LEU A 5 15.95 -1.36 -9.04
C LEU A 5 15.80 -2.08 -7.69
N LYS A 6 16.60 -1.70 -6.70
CA LYS A 6 16.65 -2.37 -5.38
C LYS A 6 16.32 -1.44 -4.21
N SER A 7 16.19 -0.14 -4.47
CA SER A 7 16.02 0.87 -3.44
C SER A 7 15.16 2.04 -3.93
N LEU A 8 14.71 2.86 -3.00
CA LEU A 8 14.03 4.11 -3.31
C LEU A 8 14.96 5.11 -4.03
N ASP A 9 16.27 5.08 -3.75
CA ASP A 9 17.26 5.87 -4.47
C ASP A 9 17.37 5.48 -5.95
N ASP A 10 17.34 4.17 -6.24
CA ASP A 10 17.33 3.67 -7.62
C ASP A 10 16.07 4.11 -8.35
N LEU A 11 14.91 4.07 -7.67
CA LEU A 11 13.64 4.53 -8.23
C LEU A 11 13.68 6.03 -8.55
N GLU A 12 14.19 6.85 -7.63
CA GLU A 12 14.38 8.28 -7.86
C GLU A 12 15.28 8.56 -9.06
N ALA A 13 16.40 7.85 -9.16
CA ALA A 13 17.33 7.98 -10.29
C ALA A 13 16.66 7.56 -11.61
N TYR A 14 15.88 6.49 -11.60
CA TYR A 14 15.11 6.01 -12.76
C TYR A 14 14.12 7.07 -13.25
N VAL A 15 13.35 7.66 -12.34
CA VAL A 15 12.37 8.72 -12.66
C VAL A 15 13.09 9.99 -13.16
N LYS A 16 14.13 10.43 -12.47
CA LYS A 16 14.93 11.62 -12.87
C LYS A 16 15.56 11.48 -14.25
N ALA A 17 15.87 10.27 -14.68
CA ALA A 17 16.38 10.00 -16.02
C ALA A 17 15.32 10.11 -17.14
N GLY A 18 14.04 10.37 -16.79
CA GLY A 18 12.93 10.48 -17.74
C GLY A 18 12.46 9.15 -18.30
N ASN A 19 12.72 8.05 -17.59
CA ASN A 19 12.27 6.73 -18.01
C ASN A 19 10.75 6.57 -17.88
N PRO A 20 10.11 5.74 -18.71
CA PRO A 20 8.67 5.51 -18.65
C PRO A 20 8.21 4.95 -17.31
N VAL A 21 7.09 5.47 -16.78
CA VAL A 21 6.49 5.03 -15.53
C VAL A 21 5.12 4.42 -15.83
N SER A 22 5.05 3.10 -15.98
CA SER A 22 3.81 2.35 -16.08
C SER A 22 3.61 1.53 -14.81
N VAL A 23 2.44 1.69 -14.16
CA VAL A 23 2.15 1.08 -12.86
C VAL A 23 0.87 0.25 -12.96
N ALA A 24 1.00 -1.04 -12.66
CA ALA A 24 -0.14 -1.93 -12.49
C ALA A 24 -0.79 -1.68 -11.12
N VAL A 25 -2.12 -1.56 -11.11
CA VAL A 25 -2.92 -1.28 -9.91
C VAL A 25 -4.16 -2.16 -9.86
N ASN A 26 -4.65 -2.46 -8.67
CA ASN A 26 -5.92 -3.15 -8.46
C ASN A 26 -7.08 -2.16 -8.61
N GLY A 27 -7.67 -2.11 -9.80
CA GLY A 27 -8.73 -1.16 -10.14
C GLY A 27 -8.23 0.25 -10.47
N ALA A 28 -9.01 0.98 -11.25
CA ALA A 28 -8.61 2.27 -11.82
C ALA A 28 -8.54 3.42 -10.80
N SER A 29 -9.26 3.33 -9.67
CA SER A 29 -9.38 4.40 -8.66
C SER A 29 -9.30 3.86 -7.22
N GLY A 30 -8.59 2.75 -7.03
CA GLY A 30 -8.33 2.16 -5.72
C GLY A 30 -7.21 2.87 -4.96
N SER A 31 -6.96 2.41 -3.73
CA SER A 31 -5.86 2.90 -2.88
C SER A 31 -4.51 2.84 -3.59
N GLU A 32 -4.26 1.79 -4.35
CA GLU A 32 -3.01 1.56 -5.08
C GLU A 32 -2.78 2.62 -6.16
N ALA A 33 -3.85 3.04 -6.87
CA ALA A 33 -3.76 4.09 -7.88
C ALA A 33 -3.39 5.45 -7.26
N PHE A 34 -4.00 5.80 -6.12
CA PHE A 34 -3.67 7.04 -5.42
C PHE A 34 -2.29 7.02 -4.78
N LEU A 35 -1.84 5.88 -4.24
CA LEU A 35 -0.47 5.73 -3.72
C LEU A 35 0.58 5.84 -4.83
N ALA A 36 0.32 5.24 -6.01
CA ALA A 36 1.18 5.41 -7.17
C ALA A 36 1.21 6.88 -7.64
N ALA A 37 0.05 7.52 -7.76
CA ALA A 37 -0.05 8.93 -8.17
C ALA A 37 0.66 9.87 -7.18
N ALA A 38 0.52 9.62 -5.88
CA ALA A 38 1.19 10.38 -4.83
C ALA A 38 2.72 10.25 -4.91
N LEU A 39 3.23 9.04 -5.02
CA LEU A 39 4.68 8.78 -5.10
C LEU A 39 5.27 9.35 -6.38
N PHE A 40 4.81 8.92 -7.54
CA PHE A 40 5.39 9.34 -8.83
C PHE A 40 5.06 10.80 -9.16
N GLY A 41 3.89 11.31 -8.76
CA GLY A 41 3.55 12.73 -8.89
C GLY A 41 4.48 13.63 -8.08
N SER A 42 4.80 13.25 -6.83
CA SER A 42 5.75 14.01 -5.99
C SER A 42 7.21 13.89 -6.48
N MET A 43 7.55 12.83 -7.22
CA MET A 43 8.84 12.72 -7.94
C MET A 43 8.89 13.54 -9.24
N GLY A 44 7.79 14.22 -9.62
CA GLY A 44 7.71 15.00 -10.85
C GLY A 44 7.38 14.19 -12.11
N ALA A 45 6.93 12.95 -11.97
CA ALA A 45 6.57 12.07 -13.08
C ALA A 45 5.04 11.95 -13.30
N GLY A 46 4.23 12.85 -12.74
CA GLY A 46 2.77 12.80 -12.86
C GLY A 46 2.27 12.72 -14.30
N ASP A 47 2.82 13.54 -15.19
CA ASP A 47 2.45 13.58 -16.62
C ASP A 47 2.92 12.34 -17.40
N GLN A 48 3.88 11.59 -16.86
CA GLN A 48 4.44 10.37 -17.48
C GLN A 48 3.83 9.10 -16.88
N LEU A 49 3.08 9.23 -15.79
CA LEU A 49 2.50 8.10 -15.08
C LEU A 49 1.35 7.49 -15.90
N LYS A 50 1.50 6.21 -16.23
CA LYS A 50 0.45 5.43 -16.85
C LYS A 50 -0.04 4.37 -15.87
N LEU A 51 -1.25 4.55 -15.34
CA LEU A 51 -1.92 3.54 -14.51
C LEU A 51 -2.60 2.50 -15.41
N THR A 52 -2.36 1.23 -15.10
CA THR A 52 -2.98 0.11 -15.82
C THR A 52 -3.75 -0.75 -14.81
N PRO A 53 -5.10 -0.71 -14.85
CA PRO A 53 -5.92 -1.45 -13.89
C PRO A 53 -5.97 -2.94 -14.24
N TYR A 54 -5.84 -3.78 -13.21
CA TYR A 54 -6.01 -5.22 -13.24
C TYR A 54 -7.16 -5.65 -12.30
N GLN A 55 -7.61 -6.90 -12.41
CA GLN A 55 -8.72 -7.43 -11.61
C GLN A 55 -8.31 -7.74 -10.17
N SER A 56 -7.01 -7.95 -9.93
CA SER A 56 -6.47 -8.22 -8.60
C SER A 56 -5.04 -7.72 -8.45
N ALA A 57 -4.61 -7.54 -7.20
CA ALA A 57 -3.23 -7.18 -6.89
C ALA A 57 -2.21 -8.26 -7.29
N ALA A 58 -2.61 -9.54 -7.26
CA ALA A 58 -1.77 -10.63 -7.73
C ALA A 58 -1.55 -10.56 -9.25
N GLU A 59 -2.59 -10.27 -10.04
CA GLU A 59 -2.45 -10.05 -11.48
C GLU A 59 -1.57 -8.84 -11.79
N ALA A 60 -1.69 -7.75 -11.02
CA ALA A 60 -0.82 -6.58 -11.15
C ALA A 60 0.66 -6.94 -10.93
N ALA A 61 0.98 -7.74 -9.91
CA ALA A 61 2.35 -8.23 -9.68
C ALA A 61 2.86 -9.10 -10.83
N GLN A 62 1.99 -9.97 -11.36
CA GLN A 62 2.32 -10.82 -12.52
C GLN A 62 2.58 -10.02 -13.79
N ALA A 63 1.87 -8.91 -14.00
CA ALA A 63 2.11 -8.01 -15.14
C ALA A 63 3.53 -7.44 -15.11
N VAL A 64 4.04 -7.06 -13.93
CA VAL A 64 5.44 -6.64 -13.77
C VAL A 64 6.41 -7.79 -14.05
N ALA A 65 6.14 -8.99 -13.53
CA ALA A 65 6.98 -10.16 -13.76
C ALA A 65 7.09 -10.51 -15.26
N LYS A 66 6.02 -10.29 -16.03
CA LYS A 66 5.97 -10.48 -17.49
C LYS A 66 6.53 -9.31 -18.30
N GLY A 67 6.83 -8.17 -17.66
CA GLY A 67 7.28 -6.95 -18.34
C GLY A 67 6.19 -6.17 -19.05
N GLU A 68 4.91 -6.39 -18.74
CA GLU A 68 3.76 -5.64 -19.29
C GLU A 68 3.69 -4.23 -18.70
N THR A 69 4.11 -4.08 -17.44
CA THR A 69 4.28 -2.80 -16.74
C THR A 69 5.64 -2.73 -16.04
N ASN A 70 6.12 -1.52 -15.75
CA ASN A 70 7.39 -1.32 -15.04
C ASN A 70 7.27 -1.59 -13.54
N PHE A 71 6.15 -1.19 -12.95
CA PHE A 71 5.89 -1.22 -11.52
C PHE A 71 4.50 -1.77 -11.22
N ALA A 72 4.29 -2.17 -9.95
CA ALA A 72 2.98 -2.42 -9.37
C ALA A 72 2.93 -1.84 -7.95
N VAL A 73 1.76 -1.40 -7.53
CA VAL A 73 1.45 -1.17 -6.11
C VAL A 73 0.55 -2.29 -5.65
N SER A 74 0.92 -2.94 -4.57
CA SER A 74 0.22 -4.12 -4.10
C SER A 74 0.45 -4.37 -2.60
N HIS A 75 -0.40 -5.18 -1.99
CA HIS A 75 -0.21 -5.63 -0.63
C HIS A 75 0.86 -6.74 -0.55
N GLN A 76 1.61 -6.78 0.54
CA GLN A 76 2.72 -7.72 0.76
C GLN A 76 2.32 -9.19 0.52
N SER A 77 1.19 -9.64 1.06
CA SER A 77 0.72 -11.01 0.90
C SER A 77 0.40 -11.40 -0.55
N GLN A 78 0.04 -10.44 -1.39
CA GLN A 78 -0.33 -10.68 -2.79
C GLN A 78 0.88 -10.79 -3.72
N ILE A 79 2.03 -10.25 -3.31
CA ILE A 79 3.26 -10.28 -4.11
C ILE A 79 4.24 -11.35 -3.63
N LEU A 80 4.05 -11.92 -2.45
CA LEU A 80 5.02 -12.79 -1.77
C LEU A 80 5.49 -13.95 -2.65
N GLU A 81 4.55 -14.67 -3.26
CA GLU A 81 4.89 -15.81 -4.12
C GLU A 81 5.72 -15.38 -5.33
N THR A 82 5.28 -14.31 -6.04
CA THR A 82 5.99 -13.79 -7.22
C THR A 82 7.38 -13.27 -6.85
N TYR A 83 7.52 -12.66 -5.69
CA TYR A 83 8.79 -12.20 -5.14
C TYR A 83 9.73 -13.37 -4.81
N GLN A 84 9.24 -14.40 -4.12
CA GLN A 84 10.02 -15.60 -3.77
C GLN A 84 10.49 -16.38 -5.02
N GLN A 85 9.72 -16.34 -6.09
CA GLN A 85 10.09 -16.90 -7.39
C GLN A 85 11.07 -16.03 -8.19
N GLY A 86 11.45 -14.86 -7.67
CA GLY A 86 12.35 -13.91 -8.34
C GLY A 86 11.72 -13.16 -9.51
N GLY A 87 10.38 -13.17 -9.62
CA GLY A 87 9.65 -12.47 -10.69
C GLY A 87 9.61 -10.97 -10.52
N VAL A 88 9.65 -10.48 -9.28
CA VAL A 88 9.64 -9.05 -8.93
C VAL A 88 10.66 -8.74 -7.84
N ASP A 89 11.12 -7.50 -7.81
CA ASP A 89 11.85 -6.90 -6.69
C ASP A 89 10.93 -5.91 -5.95
N VAL A 90 11.10 -5.75 -4.63
CA VAL A 90 10.39 -4.74 -3.84
C VAL A 90 11.32 -3.56 -3.60
N VAL A 91 10.91 -2.38 -4.05
CA VAL A 91 11.76 -1.17 -4.09
C VAL A 91 11.51 -0.26 -2.89
N CYS A 92 10.26 -0.15 -2.45
CA CYS A 92 9.87 0.67 -1.30
C CYS A 92 8.53 0.19 -0.71
N ALA A 93 8.24 0.64 0.50
CA ALA A 93 6.98 0.44 1.20
C ALA A 93 6.27 1.78 1.43
N PHE A 94 4.94 1.78 1.43
CA PHE A 94 4.14 2.95 1.81
C PHE A 94 4.00 3.03 3.32
N ASP A 95 5.09 3.40 3.96
CA ASP A 95 5.27 3.51 5.40
C ASP A 95 6.19 4.70 5.74
N ASP A 96 6.24 5.11 7.02
CA ASP A 96 7.16 6.12 7.53
C ASP A 96 8.58 5.58 7.79
N LYS A 97 8.71 4.26 7.96
CA LYS A 97 9.95 3.56 8.27
C LYS A 97 10.15 2.32 7.40
N ALA A 98 11.33 1.74 7.46
CA ALA A 98 11.59 0.46 6.82
C ALA A 98 10.77 -0.66 7.48
N ILE A 99 10.40 -1.66 6.69
CA ILE A 99 9.75 -2.87 7.19
C ILE A 99 10.71 -3.58 8.15
N GLU A 100 10.27 -3.82 9.38
CA GLU A 100 11.14 -4.37 10.44
C GLU A 100 11.24 -5.89 10.38
N ASN A 101 10.17 -6.58 10.01
CA ASN A 101 10.06 -8.03 10.11
C ASN A 101 9.51 -8.68 8.83
N GLY A 102 9.61 -10.00 8.75
CA GLY A 102 9.02 -10.79 7.69
C GLY A 102 9.83 -10.81 6.38
N PRO A 103 9.23 -11.28 5.29
CA PRO A 103 9.92 -11.53 4.01
C PRO A 103 10.49 -10.27 3.36
N PHE A 104 9.98 -9.10 3.71
CA PHE A 104 10.36 -7.80 3.14
C PHE A 104 11.14 -6.93 4.13
N ALA A 105 11.69 -7.50 5.20
CA ALA A 105 12.48 -6.77 6.18
C ALA A 105 13.61 -5.98 5.52
N GLY A 106 13.78 -4.71 5.92
CA GLY A 106 14.77 -3.80 5.37
C GLY A 106 14.30 -2.99 4.15
N VAL A 107 13.12 -3.27 3.59
CA VAL A 107 12.55 -2.42 2.51
C VAL A 107 12.19 -1.05 3.07
N GLU A 108 12.76 0.01 2.49
CA GLU A 108 12.64 1.39 2.95
C GLU A 108 11.22 1.93 2.79
N GLY A 109 10.73 2.67 3.80
CA GLY A 109 9.47 3.38 3.74
C GLY A 109 9.60 4.71 2.98
N VAL A 110 8.65 5.01 2.10
CA VAL A 110 8.65 6.27 1.32
C VAL A 110 8.56 7.51 2.20
N GLY A 111 7.90 7.42 3.37
CA GLY A 111 7.78 8.50 4.34
C GLY A 111 9.12 8.91 4.95
N ALA A 112 10.09 8.02 5.06
CA ALA A 112 11.44 8.33 5.53
C ALA A 112 12.12 9.42 4.67
N LYS A 113 11.74 9.54 3.40
CA LYS A 113 12.20 10.60 2.47
C LYS A 113 11.19 11.73 2.28
N GLY A 114 10.12 11.75 3.06
CA GLY A 114 9.10 12.80 3.00
C GLY A 114 8.11 12.67 1.84
N TYR A 115 8.05 11.53 1.17
CA TYR A 115 7.04 11.30 0.15
C TYR A 115 5.65 11.09 0.78
N PRO A 116 4.58 11.59 0.15
CA PRO A 116 3.22 11.42 0.66
C PRO A 116 2.78 9.95 0.53
N TYR A 117 2.15 9.45 1.57
CA TYR A 117 1.60 8.11 1.61
C TYR A 117 0.44 8.00 2.61
N PHE A 118 -0.29 6.93 2.54
CA PHE A 118 -1.15 6.43 3.60
C PHE A 118 -0.99 4.90 3.71
N ARG A 119 -1.10 4.39 4.92
CA ARG A 119 -1.16 2.94 5.14
C ARG A 119 -2.53 2.43 4.76
N ASN A 120 -2.59 1.29 4.09
CA ASN A 120 -3.86 0.63 3.81
C ASN A 120 -4.33 -0.08 5.09
N ARG A 121 -5.39 0.43 5.71
CA ARG A 121 -5.89 -0.05 6.99
C ARG A 121 -7.25 -0.70 6.85
N CYS A 122 -7.46 -1.81 7.55
CA CYS A 122 -8.73 -2.50 7.63
C CYS A 122 -9.51 -2.02 8.87
N PHE A 123 -10.73 -1.56 8.67
CA PHE A 123 -11.63 -1.14 9.74
C PHE A 123 -12.87 -2.01 9.78
N VAL A 124 -13.33 -2.34 10.99
CA VAL A 124 -14.68 -2.86 11.22
C VAL A 124 -15.59 -1.69 11.56
N MET A 125 -16.69 -1.54 10.86
CA MET A 125 -17.60 -0.41 10.99
C MET A 125 -19.01 -0.88 11.38
N ALA A 126 -19.62 -0.17 12.33
CA ALA A 126 -21.04 -0.31 12.62
C ALA A 126 -21.87 0.71 11.80
N ARG A 127 -23.09 0.34 11.42
CA ARG A 127 -24.02 1.27 10.76
C ARG A 127 -24.31 2.44 11.68
N LYS A 128 -24.40 3.65 11.13
CA LYS A 128 -24.87 4.83 11.87
C LYS A 128 -26.24 4.58 12.50
N GLY A 129 -26.36 4.85 13.81
CA GLY A 129 -27.57 4.61 14.58
C GLY A 129 -27.69 3.20 15.17
N THR A 130 -26.63 2.37 15.07
CA THR A 130 -26.55 1.14 15.87
C THR A 130 -26.55 1.49 17.34
N ASP A 131 -27.27 0.73 18.14
CA ASP A 131 -27.35 0.91 19.60
C ASP A 131 -25.94 0.92 20.23
N ALA A 132 -25.68 1.89 21.10
CA ALA A 132 -24.37 2.10 21.70
C ALA A 132 -23.89 0.91 22.56
N ALA A 133 -24.81 0.23 23.27
CA ALA A 133 -24.47 -0.96 24.06
C ALA A 133 -24.03 -2.11 23.12
N LYS A 134 -24.70 -2.25 21.97
CA LYS A 134 -24.34 -3.25 20.98
C LYS A 134 -22.98 -2.95 20.32
N VAL A 135 -22.69 -1.69 20.04
CA VAL A 135 -21.36 -1.28 19.54
C VAL A 135 -20.27 -1.59 20.56
N ALA A 136 -20.52 -1.31 21.84
CA ALA A 136 -19.58 -1.61 22.93
C ALA A 136 -19.32 -3.11 23.07
N GLU A 137 -20.37 -3.94 23.01
CA GLU A 137 -20.26 -5.41 23.04
C GLU A 137 -19.42 -5.94 21.87
N LEU A 138 -19.68 -5.47 20.64
CA LEU A 138 -18.94 -5.86 19.46
C LEU A 138 -17.47 -5.42 19.54
N LYS A 139 -17.23 -4.20 20.04
CA LYS A 139 -15.87 -3.71 20.25
C LYS A 139 -15.09 -4.59 21.22
N GLU A 140 -15.69 -4.92 22.39
CA GLU A 140 -15.07 -5.80 23.38
C GLU A 140 -14.74 -7.18 22.80
N LEU A 141 -15.65 -7.74 22.00
CA LEU A 141 -15.41 -9.01 21.30
C LEU A 141 -14.24 -8.89 20.31
N TYR A 142 -14.20 -7.82 19.55
CA TYR A 142 -13.14 -7.59 18.55
C TYR A 142 -11.79 -7.37 19.22
N ASP A 143 -11.76 -6.59 20.31
CA ASP A 143 -10.53 -6.38 21.11
C ASP A 143 -9.99 -7.71 21.67
N LYS A 144 -10.87 -8.63 22.10
CA LYS A 144 -10.46 -9.97 22.54
C LYS A 144 -9.88 -10.82 21.40
N ILE A 145 -10.48 -10.76 20.21
CA ILE A 145 -9.97 -11.47 19.04
C ILE A 145 -8.58 -10.95 18.64
N LEU A 146 -8.40 -9.64 18.63
CA LEU A 146 -7.10 -9.02 18.30
C LEU A 146 -6.03 -9.15 19.40
N ALA A 147 -6.43 -9.52 20.63
CA ALA A 147 -5.50 -9.84 21.70
C ALA A 147 -5.16 -11.35 21.78
N ASP A 148 -5.85 -12.19 21.00
CA ASP A 148 -5.57 -13.62 20.93
C ASP A 148 -4.27 -13.88 20.18
N GLN A 149 -3.33 -14.59 20.81
CA GLN A 149 -1.99 -14.79 20.27
C GLN A 149 -2.01 -15.57 18.93
N GLU A 150 -2.86 -16.59 18.83
CA GLU A 150 -2.96 -17.41 17.61
C GLU A 150 -3.49 -16.58 16.43
N MET A 151 -4.46 -15.68 16.71
CA MET A 151 -4.97 -14.74 15.71
C MET A 151 -3.91 -13.74 15.29
N VAL A 152 -3.15 -13.16 16.24
CA VAL A 152 -2.07 -12.20 15.94
C VAL A 152 -0.97 -12.87 15.11
N GLU A 153 -0.53 -14.07 15.46
CA GLU A 153 0.45 -14.84 14.70
C GLU A 153 -0.06 -15.13 13.28
N TRP A 154 -1.31 -15.55 13.13
CA TRP A 154 -1.90 -15.78 11.81
C TRP A 154 -1.98 -14.50 10.96
N LEU A 155 -2.37 -13.37 11.55
CA LEU A 155 -2.39 -12.08 10.86
C LEU A 155 -0.98 -11.67 10.39
N ASN A 156 0.02 -11.80 11.26
CA ASN A 156 1.38 -11.41 10.95
C ASN A 156 2.05 -12.35 9.92
N ASP A 157 1.93 -13.65 10.10
CA ASP A 157 2.71 -14.64 9.36
C ASP A 157 2.05 -15.04 8.04
N THR A 158 0.70 -15.08 8.02
CA THR A 158 -0.06 -15.52 6.84
C THR A 158 -0.56 -14.35 6.02
N MET A 159 -1.15 -13.35 6.69
CA MET A 159 -1.75 -12.20 6.03
C MET A 159 -0.77 -11.05 5.83
N LEU A 160 0.38 -11.08 6.49
CA LEU A 160 1.38 -10.00 6.55
C LEU A 160 0.72 -8.68 6.96
N LEU A 161 -0.16 -8.74 7.96
CA LEU A 161 -0.87 -7.62 8.55
C LEU A 161 -0.43 -7.44 10.00
N GLU A 162 -0.02 -6.25 10.35
CA GLU A 162 0.25 -5.88 11.74
C GLU A 162 -1.05 -5.51 12.45
N VAL A 163 -1.24 -6.02 13.68
CA VAL A 163 -2.31 -5.55 14.57
C VAL A 163 -1.89 -4.21 15.13
N ASP A 164 -2.68 -3.19 14.83
CA ASP A 164 -2.45 -1.82 15.27
C ASP A 164 -3.65 -1.31 16.08
N THR A 165 -3.37 -0.72 17.24
CA THR A 165 -4.40 -0.11 18.08
C THR A 165 -4.49 1.38 17.78
N MET A 166 -5.63 1.82 17.24
CA MET A 166 -5.89 3.21 16.93
C MET A 166 -6.98 3.77 17.84
N THR A 167 -6.76 4.97 18.35
CA THR A 167 -7.81 5.76 18.99
C THR A 167 -8.77 6.31 17.94
N GLU A 168 -9.93 6.81 18.37
CA GLU A 168 -10.87 7.50 17.47
C GLU A 168 -10.23 8.69 16.76
N ASP A 169 -9.34 9.40 17.42
CA ASP A 169 -8.67 10.57 16.83
C ASP A 169 -7.59 10.15 15.83
N ASP A 170 -6.89 9.02 16.05
CA ASP A 170 -5.98 8.44 15.07
C ASP A 170 -6.73 8.00 13.81
N VAL A 171 -7.90 7.38 13.96
CA VAL A 171 -8.76 6.99 12.83
C VAL A 171 -9.20 8.22 12.04
N LYS A 172 -9.64 9.29 12.71
CA LYS A 172 -10.02 10.56 12.05
C LYS A 172 -8.84 11.18 11.32
N ALA A 173 -7.68 11.25 11.97
CA ALA A 173 -6.46 11.79 11.36
C ALA A 173 -6.04 10.99 10.12
N HIS A 174 -6.13 9.65 10.20
CA HIS A 174 -5.87 8.79 9.05
C HIS A 174 -6.83 9.05 7.88
N ILE A 175 -8.13 9.17 8.15
CA ILE A 175 -9.15 9.48 7.13
C ILE A 175 -8.87 10.84 6.47
N GLU A 176 -8.52 11.86 7.25
CA GLU A 176 -8.19 13.19 6.71
C GLU A 176 -6.90 13.16 5.86
N ASN A 177 -5.88 12.39 6.27
CA ASN A 177 -4.68 12.18 5.45
C ASN A 177 -5.03 11.52 4.11
N VAL A 178 -5.83 10.45 4.11
CA VAL A 178 -6.29 9.79 2.87
C VAL A 178 -7.04 10.77 1.98
N LYS A 179 -7.99 11.54 2.53
CA LYS A 179 -8.73 12.57 1.78
C LYS A 179 -7.82 13.62 1.16
N SER A 180 -6.82 14.08 1.91
CA SER A 180 -5.85 15.07 1.43
C SER A 180 -5.07 14.55 0.23
N ILE A 181 -4.58 13.31 0.30
CA ILE A 181 -3.85 12.67 -0.80
C ILE A 181 -4.77 12.45 -2.01
N VAL A 182 -6.00 11.95 -1.79
CA VAL A 182 -6.98 11.78 -2.87
C VAL A 182 -7.26 13.11 -3.56
N GLU A 183 -7.54 14.17 -2.81
CA GLU A 183 -7.83 15.49 -3.39
C GLU A 183 -6.64 16.07 -4.16
N GLN A 184 -5.43 15.89 -3.65
CA GLN A 184 -4.21 16.41 -4.28
C GLN A 184 -3.87 15.69 -5.60
N TYR A 185 -4.12 14.37 -5.69
CA TYR A 185 -3.67 13.55 -6.81
C TYR A 185 -4.81 12.99 -7.68
N LYS A 186 -6.07 13.38 -7.45
CA LYS A 186 -7.23 12.89 -8.20
C LYS A 186 -7.13 13.12 -9.71
N ASP A 187 -6.56 14.25 -10.14
CA ASP A 187 -6.45 14.58 -11.57
C ASP A 187 -5.43 13.67 -12.27
N ILE A 188 -4.36 13.26 -11.57
CA ILE A 188 -3.41 12.27 -12.09
C ILE A 188 -4.06 10.88 -12.22
N VAL A 189 -4.94 10.52 -11.27
CA VAL A 189 -5.64 9.22 -11.30
C VAL A 189 -6.75 9.22 -12.36
N ALA A 190 -7.35 10.35 -12.62
CA ALA A 190 -8.43 10.48 -13.64
C ALA A 190 -7.91 10.42 -15.09
N GLY A 191 -6.65 10.73 -15.35
CA GLY A 191 -5.98 10.69 -16.66
C GLY A 191 -6.21 11.93 -17.47
#